data_cba106998d9cec345ef441e565254413
#
_entry.id   cba106998d9cec345ef441e565254413
#
_cell.length_a   1.000
_cell.length_b   1.000
_cell.length_c   1.000
_cell.angle_alpha   90.00
_cell.angle_beta   90.00
_cell.angle_gamma   90.00
#
_symmetry.space_group_name_H-M   'P 1'
#
loop_
_entity.id
_entity.type
_entity.pdbx_description
1 polymer ?
#
loop_
_entity_poly.entity_id
_entity_poly.type
_entity_poly.pdbx_seq_one_letter_code
_entity_poly.pdbx_strand_id
1 'polypeptide(L)'
;MKRNYEEKIQTDVNTIFTLMAQRVDENQMNLLHDAYGFAAFAHKDQLRKSGEPYISHPVAVARIVAEELELGANPVMAAFLHDVVEDCPYTIDDIRERFGDDVAFLVGVVTKQKKAKYDQSKQVDNFRQILSSVQYDVRAILVKLADRLHNMRTLSSMRPDKQMKIASETDYFYAPLANRLGLYNVKTELENLSFRYRCPREYEKIEKQLAELQLSEKADVDAFIAKAKEILEANGIDARIELRMRSPYSIWRKMQSRGCDFEHVDSKHYLRIIYKADGLQEEKKHSLHIYALLSDCFKERPCSVVNYINAPKENGYQSFHVKFLNTKGQWEEVHISSERMIRNNRLGCTAERTEENLKAWLEKFKAVLKDMAYQTNEMDYMDGVTASFYYDNIMAFTPKGKCIVLPKFATALDFAFEIHTEVGLHAAYARINGKLSSVKTVLHRGDCVEIGTIDDAMPEADWQNHVLTYKAKRCLGSFFADRPKMEYKRCTCCHPLPGDEVVGFKNADGQITLHKRNCLTAIRQASKQGETIVAVDFKENEQFLFPVRICIRGIDRHHLLRDVVACITEQQNLSISKLHTVTQDRIVETTVDFEVHSSNELQQAIDNIRRIKNVDEVARVDIE
;
A
#
# COMPACT_ATOMS: atom_id res chain seq x y z
N MET A 1 41.11 -19.01 14.52
CA MET A 1 39.73 -18.82 14.00
C MET A 1 38.69 -19.55 14.80
N LYS A 2 38.71 -20.88 15.02
CA LYS A 2 37.66 -21.59 15.80
C LYS A 2 37.44 -20.99 17.20
N ARG A 3 38.49 -20.70 17.95
CA ARG A 3 38.42 -20.12 19.31
C ARG A 3 37.71 -18.75 19.36
N ASN A 4 37.82 -17.95 18.31
CA ASN A 4 37.19 -16.62 18.22
C ASN A 4 35.65 -16.76 17.98
N TYR A 5 35.22 -17.79 17.23
CA TYR A 5 33.78 -18.05 17.04
C TYR A 5 33.11 -18.59 18.30
N GLU A 6 33.77 -19.47 19.03
CA GLU A 6 33.25 -20.04 20.29
C GLU A 6 33.08 -18.94 21.35
N GLU A 7 34.04 -18.05 21.50
CA GLU A 7 33.95 -16.89 22.42
C GLU A 7 32.79 -15.95 22.05
N LYS A 8 32.60 -15.68 20.74
CA LYS A 8 31.48 -14.86 20.26
C LYS A 8 30.14 -15.50 20.53
N ILE A 9 29.97 -16.80 20.21
CA ILE A 9 28.74 -17.56 20.45
C ILE A 9 28.42 -17.54 21.95
N GLN A 10 29.42 -17.79 22.82
CA GLN A 10 29.21 -17.77 24.24
C GLN A 10 28.80 -16.39 24.79
N THR A 11 29.38 -15.34 24.22
CA THR A 11 28.99 -13.95 24.56
C THR A 11 27.54 -13.67 24.18
N ASP A 12 27.13 -14.06 22.96
CA ASP A 12 25.74 -13.90 22.50
C ASP A 12 24.77 -14.70 23.37
N VAL A 13 25.09 -15.95 23.70
CA VAL A 13 24.30 -16.81 24.60
C VAL A 13 24.17 -16.20 26.00
N ASN A 14 25.26 -15.72 26.57
CA ASN A 14 25.23 -15.07 27.88
C ASN A 14 24.36 -13.80 27.87
N THR A 15 24.42 -13.03 26.79
CA THR A 15 23.55 -11.86 26.58
C THR A 15 22.09 -12.26 26.60
N ILE A 16 21.71 -13.30 25.83
CA ILE A 16 20.34 -13.81 25.78
C ILE A 16 19.87 -14.22 27.19
N PHE A 17 20.64 -15.02 27.87
CA PHE A 17 20.27 -15.51 29.20
C PHE A 17 20.18 -14.40 30.24
N THR A 18 21.06 -13.40 30.21
CA THR A 18 20.98 -12.22 31.08
C THR A 18 19.70 -11.42 30.82
N LEU A 19 19.32 -11.23 29.56
CA LEU A 19 18.06 -10.55 29.20
C LEU A 19 16.83 -11.35 29.63
N MET A 20 16.87 -12.67 29.44
CA MET A 20 15.74 -13.54 29.74
C MET A 20 15.56 -13.72 31.25
N ALA A 21 16.63 -13.78 32.06
CA ALA A 21 16.56 -13.88 33.51
C ALA A 21 15.77 -12.72 34.18
N GLN A 22 15.64 -11.59 33.51
CA GLN A 22 14.84 -10.46 33.97
C GLN A 22 13.34 -10.57 33.60
N ARG A 23 12.96 -11.56 32.79
CA ARG A 23 11.62 -11.62 32.15
C ARG A 23 10.88 -12.92 32.37
N VAL A 24 11.56 -13.98 32.80
CA VAL A 24 11.02 -15.33 32.90
C VAL A 24 11.29 -15.94 34.28
N ASP A 25 10.50 -16.94 34.65
CA ASP A 25 10.70 -17.70 35.88
C ASP A 25 11.85 -18.74 35.76
N GLU A 26 12.20 -19.35 36.88
CA GLU A 26 13.30 -20.32 36.93
C GLU A 26 13.05 -21.57 36.08
N ASN A 27 11.80 -22.04 36.00
CA ASN A 27 11.45 -23.20 35.15
C ASN A 27 11.62 -22.88 33.67
N GLN A 28 11.16 -21.72 33.23
CA GLN A 28 11.34 -21.24 31.85
C GLN A 28 12.82 -21.02 31.51
N MET A 29 13.59 -20.54 32.51
CA MET A 29 15.04 -20.36 32.34
C MET A 29 15.76 -21.69 32.16
N ASN A 30 15.40 -22.72 32.91
CA ASN A 30 15.94 -24.08 32.78
C ASN A 30 15.61 -24.66 31.37
N LEU A 31 14.37 -24.48 30.90
CA LEU A 31 13.97 -24.91 29.55
C LEU A 31 14.73 -24.17 28.44
N LEU A 32 15.04 -22.88 28.63
CA LEU A 32 15.87 -22.11 27.69
C LEU A 32 17.30 -22.65 27.62
N HIS A 33 17.90 -22.99 28.75
CA HIS A 33 19.23 -23.60 28.81
C HIS A 33 19.22 -24.97 28.11
N ASP A 34 18.17 -25.77 28.33
CA ASP A 34 18.01 -27.08 27.71
C ASP A 34 17.81 -26.96 26.20
N ALA A 35 17.02 -26.00 25.73
CA ALA A 35 16.81 -25.75 24.30
C ALA A 35 18.11 -25.34 23.57
N TYR A 36 18.89 -24.46 24.17
CA TYR A 36 20.22 -24.13 23.65
C TYR A 36 21.15 -25.36 23.63
N GLY A 37 21.24 -26.11 24.75
CA GLY A 37 22.07 -27.31 24.84
C GLY A 37 21.69 -28.36 23.80
N PHE A 38 20.39 -28.57 23.61
CA PHE A 38 19.86 -29.50 22.60
C PHE A 38 20.21 -29.05 21.17
N ALA A 39 20.00 -27.77 20.83
CA ALA A 39 20.35 -27.24 19.52
C ALA A 39 21.88 -27.29 19.27
N ALA A 40 22.70 -26.97 20.28
CA ALA A 40 24.15 -27.04 20.19
C ALA A 40 24.66 -28.47 19.96
N PHE A 41 24.05 -29.45 20.64
CA PHE A 41 24.35 -30.86 20.43
C PHE A 41 23.90 -31.35 19.04
N ALA A 42 22.70 -30.97 18.58
CA ALA A 42 22.18 -31.37 17.28
C ALA A 42 23.05 -30.86 16.10
N HIS A 43 23.59 -29.67 16.20
CA HIS A 43 24.39 -29.02 15.17
C HIS A 43 25.92 -29.11 15.38
N LYS A 44 26.41 -29.92 16.34
CA LYS A 44 27.83 -29.95 16.76
C LYS A 44 28.83 -30.19 15.63
N ASP A 45 28.45 -30.97 14.62
CA ASP A 45 29.34 -31.36 13.51
C ASP A 45 29.04 -30.56 12.22
N GLN A 46 28.14 -29.58 12.27
CA GLN A 46 27.73 -28.81 11.12
C GLN A 46 28.44 -27.45 11.06
N LEU A 47 28.79 -27.04 9.85
CA LEU A 47 29.38 -25.72 9.55
C LEU A 47 28.52 -24.96 8.57
N ARG A 48 28.46 -23.65 8.72
CA ARG A 48 27.89 -22.73 7.73
C ARG A 48 28.82 -22.59 6.53
N LYS A 49 28.31 -22.04 5.42
CA LYS A 49 29.12 -21.74 4.22
C LYS A 49 30.25 -20.73 4.47
N SER A 50 30.12 -19.91 5.51
CA SER A 50 31.17 -19.01 6.00
C SER A 50 32.30 -19.71 6.75
N GLY A 51 32.13 -21.02 7.08
CA GLY A 51 33.06 -21.79 7.91
C GLY A 51 32.84 -21.69 9.41
N GLU A 52 31.85 -20.96 9.86
CA GLU A 52 31.43 -20.85 11.27
C GLU A 52 30.66 -22.09 11.73
N PRO A 53 30.72 -22.47 13.04
CA PRO A 53 29.82 -23.49 13.59
C PRO A 53 28.36 -23.15 13.30
N TYR A 54 27.55 -24.15 12.88
CA TYR A 54 26.17 -23.90 12.48
C TYR A 54 25.32 -23.26 13.56
N ILE A 55 25.55 -23.63 14.83
CA ILE A 55 24.85 -23.11 16.02
C ILE A 55 24.92 -21.57 16.13
N SER A 56 25.90 -20.91 15.49
CA SER A 56 25.99 -19.46 15.46
C SER A 56 24.73 -18.79 14.87
N HIS A 57 24.05 -19.47 13.91
CA HIS A 57 22.81 -18.99 13.33
C HIS A 57 21.62 -19.05 14.29
N PRO A 58 21.22 -20.19 14.85
CA PRO A 58 20.17 -20.26 15.86
C PRO A 58 20.38 -19.32 17.04
N VAL A 59 21.63 -19.18 17.53
CA VAL A 59 21.96 -18.23 18.60
C VAL A 59 21.71 -16.78 18.17
N ALA A 60 22.15 -16.39 16.97
CA ALA A 60 21.92 -15.04 16.48
C ALA A 60 20.41 -14.75 16.24
N VAL A 61 19.66 -15.72 15.75
CA VAL A 61 18.18 -15.60 15.62
C VAL A 61 17.54 -15.46 16.99
N ALA A 62 17.91 -16.29 17.97
CA ALA A 62 17.41 -16.20 19.35
C ALA A 62 17.77 -14.84 19.99
N ARG A 63 18.95 -14.29 19.69
CA ARG A 63 19.34 -12.95 20.15
C ARG A 63 18.45 -11.87 19.56
N ILE A 64 18.15 -11.89 18.26
CA ILE A 64 17.21 -10.96 17.63
C ILE A 64 15.83 -11.05 18.29
N VAL A 65 15.33 -12.26 18.54
CA VAL A 65 14.04 -12.51 19.18
C VAL A 65 14.00 -11.96 20.61
N ALA A 66 15.07 -12.16 21.40
CA ALA A 66 15.14 -11.73 22.80
C ALA A 66 15.45 -10.23 22.95
N GLU A 67 16.41 -9.69 22.18
CA GLU A 67 16.93 -8.33 22.34
C GLU A 67 16.19 -7.30 21.46
N GLU A 68 15.99 -7.60 20.15
CA GLU A 68 15.42 -6.64 19.22
C GLU A 68 13.89 -6.67 19.21
N LEU A 69 13.28 -7.86 19.37
CA LEU A 69 11.82 -8.05 19.38
C LEU A 69 11.22 -8.16 20.79
N GLU A 70 12.03 -8.26 21.81
CA GLU A 70 11.65 -8.35 23.23
C GLU A 70 10.62 -9.46 23.53
N LEU A 71 10.70 -10.62 22.85
CA LEU A 71 9.78 -11.74 23.05
C LEU A 71 10.13 -12.59 24.28
N GLY A 72 9.16 -13.40 24.74
CA GLY A 72 9.30 -14.29 25.90
C GLY A 72 10.03 -15.61 25.60
N ALA A 73 9.99 -16.55 26.58
CA ALA A 73 10.74 -17.80 26.54
C ALA A 73 10.45 -18.70 25.32
N ASN A 74 9.17 -18.98 25.03
CA ASN A 74 8.80 -19.92 24.00
C ASN A 74 9.27 -19.52 22.57
N PRO A 75 9.13 -18.25 22.11
CA PRO A 75 9.73 -17.79 20.87
C PRO A 75 11.27 -17.86 20.85
N VAL A 76 11.95 -17.61 21.98
CA VAL A 76 13.41 -17.72 22.07
C VAL A 76 13.85 -19.18 21.99
N MET A 77 13.15 -20.11 22.67
CA MET A 77 13.37 -21.54 22.50
C MET A 77 13.12 -22.00 21.06
N ALA A 78 12.02 -21.56 20.46
CA ALA A 78 11.73 -21.85 19.04
C ALA A 78 12.82 -21.33 18.10
N ALA A 79 13.42 -20.16 18.40
CA ALA A 79 14.54 -19.62 17.63
C ALA A 79 15.81 -20.47 17.76
N PHE A 80 16.12 -21.06 18.94
CA PHE A 80 17.21 -22.02 19.07
C PHE A 80 16.96 -23.31 18.30
N LEU A 81 15.71 -23.76 18.22
CA LEU A 81 15.32 -25.10 17.74
C LEU A 81 14.84 -25.14 16.29
N HIS A 82 14.66 -23.99 15.62
CA HIS A 82 13.96 -23.92 14.33
C HIS A 82 14.61 -24.74 13.21
N ASP A 83 15.93 -24.85 13.17
CA ASP A 83 16.68 -25.63 12.16
C ASP A 83 16.93 -27.08 12.59
N VAL A 84 16.70 -27.44 13.86
CA VAL A 84 16.94 -28.80 14.36
C VAL A 84 16.08 -29.83 13.63
N VAL A 85 14.81 -29.49 13.36
CA VAL A 85 13.87 -30.37 12.62
C VAL A 85 14.12 -30.33 11.11
N GLU A 86 14.66 -29.23 10.57
CA GLU A 86 14.96 -29.11 9.13
C GLU A 86 16.24 -29.84 8.73
N ASP A 87 17.30 -29.71 9.53
CA ASP A 87 18.67 -30.09 9.18
C ASP A 87 19.26 -31.24 10.02
N CYS A 88 18.54 -31.74 11.05
CA CYS A 88 18.97 -32.83 11.92
C CYS A 88 17.92 -33.94 11.95
N PRO A 89 18.26 -35.16 12.50
CA PRO A 89 17.35 -36.32 12.51
C PRO A 89 16.32 -36.26 13.67
N TYR A 90 15.75 -35.10 13.94
CA TYR A 90 14.73 -34.91 14.97
C TYR A 90 13.39 -34.51 14.33
N THR A 91 12.29 -34.85 15.00
CA THR A 91 10.93 -34.55 14.57
C THR A 91 10.27 -33.46 15.40
N ILE A 92 9.13 -32.97 14.94
CA ILE A 92 8.31 -32.02 15.74
C ILE A 92 7.80 -32.69 17.03
N ASP A 93 7.58 -34.01 17.02
CA ASP A 93 7.12 -34.74 18.20
C ASP A 93 8.22 -34.81 19.28
N ASP A 94 9.49 -34.97 18.88
CA ASP A 94 10.63 -34.88 19.81
C ASP A 94 10.70 -33.48 20.49
N ILE A 95 10.42 -32.42 19.75
CA ILE A 95 10.36 -31.07 20.28
C ILE A 95 9.16 -30.92 21.24
N ARG A 96 8.00 -31.51 20.89
CA ARG A 96 6.79 -31.46 21.69
C ARG A 96 6.96 -32.15 23.05
N GLU A 97 7.53 -33.32 23.05
CA GLU A 97 7.77 -34.08 24.26
C GLU A 97 8.70 -33.37 25.25
N ARG A 98 9.70 -32.63 24.72
CA ARG A 98 10.73 -32.02 25.54
C ARG A 98 10.42 -30.59 25.94
N PHE A 99 9.82 -29.77 25.04
CA PHE A 99 9.64 -28.33 25.21
C PHE A 99 8.17 -27.91 25.20
N GLY A 100 7.24 -28.84 25.01
CA GLY A 100 5.80 -28.60 25.03
C GLY A 100 5.18 -28.20 23.69
N ASP A 101 3.84 -28.17 23.65
CA ASP A 101 3.04 -27.95 22.43
C ASP A 101 3.28 -26.57 21.82
N ASP A 102 3.43 -25.53 22.64
CA ASP A 102 3.59 -24.15 22.17
C ASP A 102 4.91 -23.97 21.40
N VAL A 103 6.01 -24.49 21.94
CA VAL A 103 7.33 -24.45 21.26
C VAL A 103 7.30 -25.30 19.99
N ALA A 104 6.73 -26.52 20.06
CA ALA A 104 6.60 -27.41 18.90
C ALA A 104 5.77 -26.78 17.78
N PHE A 105 4.69 -26.09 18.11
CA PHE A 105 3.88 -25.34 17.15
C PHE A 105 4.73 -24.24 16.47
N LEU A 106 5.41 -23.40 17.22
CA LEU A 106 6.24 -22.33 16.68
C LEU A 106 7.35 -22.88 15.76
N VAL A 107 8.05 -23.94 16.19
CA VAL A 107 9.08 -24.60 15.37
C VAL A 107 8.47 -25.18 14.11
N GLY A 108 7.32 -25.85 14.20
CA GLY A 108 6.63 -26.47 13.06
C GLY A 108 6.23 -25.48 11.97
N VAL A 109 5.82 -24.26 12.37
CA VAL A 109 5.48 -23.18 11.43
C VAL A 109 6.72 -22.61 10.74
N VAL A 110 7.82 -22.44 11.48
CA VAL A 110 9.06 -21.85 10.96
C VAL A 110 9.82 -22.86 10.07
N THR A 111 9.69 -24.15 10.33
CA THR A 111 10.33 -25.23 9.57
C THR A 111 9.68 -25.41 8.19
N LYS A 112 10.50 -25.45 7.15
CA LYS A 112 10.02 -25.69 5.77
C LYS A 112 9.58 -27.15 5.62
N GLN A 113 8.32 -27.39 5.29
CA GLN A 113 7.86 -28.73 5.00
C GLN A 113 8.55 -29.32 3.76
N LYS A 114 9.13 -30.50 3.90
CA LYS A 114 9.64 -31.31 2.77
C LYS A 114 8.44 -31.94 2.06
N LYS A 115 7.75 -31.22 1.17
CA LYS A 115 6.71 -31.77 0.32
C LYS A 115 7.33 -32.46 -0.89
N ALA A 116 6.83 -33.63 -1.24
CA ALA A 116 7.23 -34.37 -2.45
C ALA A 116 6.70 -33.68 -3.74
N LYS A 117 5.62 -32.91 -3.63
CA LYS A 117 5.02 -32.10 -4.68
C LYS A 117 4.54 -30.77 -4.10
N TYR A 118 4.86 -29.67 -4.76
CA TYR A 118 4.33 -28.33 -4.47
C TYR A 118 3.12 -28.12 -5.37
N ASP A 119 2.02 -27.59 -4.83
CA ASP A 119 0.81 -27.32 -5.62
C ASP A 119 1.06 -26.23 -6.66
N GLN A 120 1.99 -25.34 -6.35
CA GLN A 120 2.36 -24.21 -7.20
C GLN A 120 3.90 -24.01 -7.20
N SER A 121 4.40 -22.86 -6.80
CA SER A 121 5.84 -22.70 -6.57
C SER A 121 6.17 -22.91 -5.09
N LYS A 122 7.36 -23.46 -4.81
CA LYS A 122 7.85 -23.68 -3.44
C LYS A 122 7.78 -22.40 -2.57
N GLN A 123 7.92 -21.24 -3.18
CA GLN A 123 7.91 -19.94 -2.51
C GLN A 123 6.50 -19.51 -2.12
N VAL A 124 5.54 -19.66 -3.03
CA VAL A 124 4.13 -19.31 -2.79
C VAL A 124 3.55 -20.22 -1.70
N ASP A 125 3.81 -21.52 -1.75
CA ASP A 125 3.32 -22.47 -0.75
C ASP A 125 3.90 -22.19 0.64
N ASN A 126 5.21 -21.91 0.73
CA ASN A 126 5.84 -21.53 1.99
C ASN A 126 5.27 -20.20 2.54
N PHE A 127 5.01 -19.24 1.68
CA PHE A 127 4.44 -17.96 2.09
C PHE A 127 2.98 -18.10 2.54
N ARG A 128 2.17 -18.89 1.83
CA ARG A 128 0.81 -19.25 2.25
C ARG A 128 0.80 -19.95 3.61
N GLN A 129 1.74 -20.85 3.85
CA GLN A 129 1.88 -21.52 5.16
C GLN A 129 2.19 -20.51 6.27
N ILE A 130 3.11 -19.55 6.02
CA ILE A 130 3.42 -18.49 6.96
C ILE A 130 2.18 -17.63 7.23
N LEU A 131 1.47 -17.19 6.19
CA LEU A 131 0.27 -16.38 6.34
C LEU A 131 -0.88 -17.11 7.04
N SER A 132 -1.08 -18.39 6.74
CA SER A 132 -2.10 -19.22 7.42
C SER A 132 -1.80 -19.40 8.91
N SER A 133 -0.52 -19.47 9.28
CA SER A 133 -0.11 -19.60 10.69
C SER A 133 -0.38 -18.35 11.53
N VAL A 134 -0.42 -17.17 10.91
CA VAL A 134 -0.82 -15.90 11.60
C VAL A 134 -2.22 -15.99 12.18
N GLN A 135 -3.09 -16.76 11.54
CA GLN A 135 -4.45 -16.97 12.06
C GLN A 135 -4.44 -17.59 13.46
N TYR A 136 -3.37 -18.32 13.79
CA TYR A 136 -3.21 -19.00 15.07
C TYR A 136 -2.29 -18.23 16.02
N ASP A 137 -1.10 -17.78 15.53
CA ASP A 137 -0.13 -17.13 16.39
C ASP A 137 0.85 -16.22 15.61
N VAL A 138 0.91 -14.95 15.98
CA VAL A 138 1.82 -13.96 15.39
C VAL A 138 3.29 -14.22 15.74
N ARG A 139 3.57 -14.89 16.87
CA ARG A 139 4.95 -15.15 17.34
C ARG A 139 5.75 -15.97 16.34
N ALA A 140 5.10 -16.91 15.63
CA ALA A 140 5.74 -17.72 14.61
C ALA A 140 6.31 -16.87 13.45
N ILE A 141 5.57 -15.85 12.99
CA ILE A 141 6.07 -14.91 11.98
C ILE A 141 7.22 -14.08 12.51
N LEU A 142 7.18 -13.67 13.78
CA LEU A 142 8.25 -12.86 14.37
C LEU A 142 9.56 -13.64 14.43
N VAL A 143 9.53 -14.92 14.78
CA VAL A 143 10.70 -15.81 14.70
C VAL A 143 11.18 -15.96 13.25
N LYS A 144 10.26 -16.10 12.29
CA LYS A 144 10.62 -16.19 10.85
C LYS A 144 11.21 -14.89 10.30
N LEU A 145 10.74 -13.73 10.75
CA LEU A 145 11.34 -12.44 10.40
C LEU A 145 12.75 -12.29 11.01
N ALA A 146 12.96 -12.77 12.24
CA ALA A 146 14.29 -12.79 12.86
C ALA A 146 15.27 -13.71 12.10
N ASP A 147 14.83 -14.91 11.71
CA ASP A 147 15.58 -15.83 10.83
C ASP A 147 15.95 -15.13 9.50
N ARG A 148 14.97 -14.52 8.84
CA ARG A 148 15.20 -13.80 7.57
C ARG A 148 16.17 -12.63 7.75
N LEU A 149 16.04 -11.87 8.83
CA LEU A 149 16.93 -10.74 9.11
C LEU A 149 18.38 -11.19 9.30
N HIS A 150 18.59 -12.25 10.08
CA HIS A 150 19.92 -12.80 10.25
C HIS A 150 20.50 -13.37 8.94
N ASN A 151 19.69 -14.06 8.14
CA ASN A 151 20.08 -14.56 6.83
C ASN A 151 20.49 -13.41 5.90
N MET A 152 19.79 -12.27 5.93
CA MET A 152 20.16 -11.08 5.16
C MET A 152 21.44 -10.43 5.64
N ARG A 153 21.68 -10.35 6.97
CA ARG A 153 22.92 -9.85 7.56
C ARG A 153 24.16 -10.67 7.16
N THR A 154 23.97 -11.97 6.92
CA THR A 154 25.06 -12.93 6.57
C THR A 154 25.08 -13.34 5.09
N LEU A 155 24.30 -12.66 4.23
CA LEU A 155 24.08 -13.05 2.84
C LEU A 155 25.32 -12.95 1.95
N SER A 156 26.35 -12.18 2.35
CA SER A 156 27.60 -12.01 1.62
C SER A 156 28.36 -13.31 1.35
N SER A 157 28.19 -14.33 2.20
CA SER A 157 28.82 -15.64 2.05
C SER A 157 28.16 -16.54 0.97
N MET A 158 27.05 -16.12 0.40
CA MET A 158 26.31 -16.86 -0.62
C MET A 158 26.74 -16.48 -2.04
N ARG A 159 26.48 -17.36 -3.01
CA ARG A 159 26.69 -17.09 -4.43
C ARG A 159 25.77 -15.96 -4.93
N PRO A 160 26.19 -15.14 -5.92
CA PRO A 160 25.42 -14.00 -6.42
C PRO A 160 23.97 -14.35 -6.87
N ASP A 161 23.79 -15.52 -7.53
CA ASP A 161 22.47 -15.98 -7.95
C ASP A 161 21.52 -16.20 -6.75
N LYS A 162 22.04 -16.76 -5.66
CA LYS A 162 21.29 -16.96 -4.42
C LYS A 162 21.07 -15.65 -3.65
N GLN A 163 22.08 -14.75 -3.67
CA GLN A 163 21.94 -13.42 -3.08
C GLN A 163 20.77 -12.67 -3.72
N MET A 164 20.73 -12.62 -5.06
CA MET A 164 19.66 -11.95 -5.80
C MET A 164 18.28 -12.54 -5.47
N LYS A 165 18.16 -13.89 -5.47
CA LYS A 165 16.90 -14.57 -5.15
C LYS A 165 16.42 -14.23 -3.74
N ILE A 166 17.29 -14.40 -2.72
CA ILE A 166 16.91 -14.18 -1.31
C ILE A 166 16.60 -12.70 -1.05
N ALA A 167 17.38 -11.78 -1.66
CA ALA A 167 17.13 -10.34 -1.56
C ALA A 167 15.79 -9.95 -2.19
N SER A 168 15.46 -10.50 -3.37
CA SER A 168 14.17 -10.25 -4.03
C SER A 168 12.98 -10.78 -3.23
N GLU A 169 13.06 -12.00 -2.70
CA GLU A 169 12.05 -12.55 -1.79
C GLU A 169 11.88 -11.68 -0.54
N THR A 170 12.97 -11.16 0.00
CA THR A 170 12.95 -10.33 1.20
C THR A 170 12.28 -9.00 0.95
N ASP A 171 12.59 -8.34 -0.16
CA ASP A 171 11.97 -7.07 -0.55
C ASP A 171 10.47 -7.24 -0.87
N TYR A 172 10.14 -8.34 -1.54
CA TYR A 172 8.78 -8.57 -2.01
C TYR A 172 7.82 -9.07 -0.92
N PHE A 173 8.30 -9.86 0.06
CA PHE A 173 7.43 -10.47 1.09
C PHE A 173 7.73 -10.00 2.50
N TYR A 174 8.99 -10.13 2.95
CA TYR A 174 9.32 -10.02 4.36
C TYR A 174 9.40 -8.56 4.84
N ALA A 175 9.91 -7.65 4.02
CA ALA A 175 9.98 -6.25 4.38
C ALA A 175 8.57 -5.60 4.44
N PRO A 176 7.65 -5.84 3.49
CA PRO A 176 6.25 -5.43 3.60
C PRO A 176 5.54 -6.03 4.81
N LEU A 177 5.77 -7.31 5.11
CA LEU A 177 5.20 -7.97 6.27
C LEU A 177 5.68 -7.33 7.58
N ALA A 178 6.99 -7.05 7.70
CA ALA A 178 7.54 -6.33 8.84
C ALA A 178 6.95 -4.91 8.98
N ASN A 179 6.70 -4.22 7.85
CA ASN A 179 6.01 -2.93 7.84
C ASN A 179 4.59 -3.04 8.40
N ARG A 180 3.85 -4.06 7.98
CA ARG A 180 2.47 -4.29 8.45
C ARG A 180 2.40 -4.62 9.94
N LEU A 181 3.40 -5.36 10.44
CA LEU A 181 3.55 -5.67 11.85
C LEU A 181 4.06 -4.48 12.69
N GLY A 182 4.37 -3.35 12.07
CA GLY A 182 4.88 -2.16 12.74
C GLY A 182 6.34 -2.26 13.20
N LEU A 183 7.07 -3.27 12.76
CA LEU A 183 8.48 -3.51 13.08
C LEU A 183 9.38 -2.60 12.23
N TYR A 184 9.37 -1.30 12.52
CA TYR A 184 9.99 -0.29 11.66
C TYR A 184 11.50 -0.52 11.44
N ASN A 185 12.23 -0.92 12.49
CA ASN A 185 13.67 -1.16 12.38
C ASN A 185 13.96 -2.38 11.51
N VAL A 186 13.28 -3.51 11.76
CA VAL A 186 13.41 -4.74 10.97
C VAL A 186 13.07 -4.48 9.51
N LYS A 187 11.94 -3.81 9.24
CA LYS A 187 11.52 -3.42 7.90
C LYS A 187 12.59 -2.60 7.18
N THR A 188 13.08 -1.54 7.83
CA THR A 188 14.07 -0.63 7.22
C THR A 188 15.39 -1.34 6.92
N GLU A 189 15.83 -2.23 7.81
CA GLU A 189 17.04 -2.99 7.62
C GLU A 189 16.88 -4.04 6.49
N LEU A 190 15.76 -4.76 6.45
CA LEU A 190 15.45 -5.72 5.39
C LEU A 190 15.41 -5.04 4.00
N GLU A 191 14.73 -3.90 3.88
CA GLU A 191 14.70 -3.11 2.65
C GLU A 191 16.09 -2.67 2.21
N ASN A 192 16.89 -2.15 3.15
CA ASN A 192 18.21 -1.64 2.85
C ASN A 192 19.19 -2.74 2.46
N LEU A 193 19.20 -3.88 3.18
CA LEU A 193 20.00 -5.05 2.82
C LEU A 193 19.56 -5.65 1.48
N SER A 194 18.26 -5.72 1.22
CA SER A 194 17.75 -6.18 -0.08
C SER A 194 18.21 -5.29 -1.22
N PHE A 195 18.15 -3.99 -1.05
CA PHE A 195 18.63 -3.01 -2.03
C PHE A 195 20.13 -3.15 -2.29
N ARG A 196 20.94 -3.32 -1.23
CA ARG A 196 22.37 -3.54 -1.34
C ARG A 196 22.73 -4.72 -2.24
N TYR A 197 21.99 -5.84 -2.16
CA TYR A 197 22.28 -7.03 -2.98
C TYR A 197 21.63 -7.01 -4.37
N ARG A 198 20.50 -6.31 -4.53
CA ARG A 198 19.81 -6.19 -5.83
C ARG A 198 20.41 -5.11 -6.72
N CYS A 199 20.79 -3.97 -6.15
CA CYS A 199 21.29 -2.80 -6.86
C CYS A 199 22.58 -2.29 -6.20
N PRO A 200 23.69 -3.06 -6.19
CA PRO A 200 24.88 -2.72 -5.43
C PRO A 200 25.53 -1.41 -5.86
N ARG A 201 25.54 -1.08 -7.16
CA ARG A 201 26.14 0.16 -7.68
C ARG A 201 25.41 1.41 -7.19
N GLU A 202 24.07 1.39 -7.27
CA GLU A 202 23.21 2.47 -6.77
C GLU A 202 23.32 2.61 -5.26
N TYR A 203 23.35 1.47 -4.55
CA TYR A 203 23.53 1.44 -3.11
C TYR A 203 24.85 2.13 -2.69
N GLU A 204 25.98 1.69 -3.24
CA GLU A 204 27.32 2.23 -2.94
C GLU A 204 27.41 3.72 -3.30
N LYS A 205 26.85 4.13 -4.43
CA LYS A 205 26.82 5.54 -4.85
C LYS A 205 26.08 6.40 -3.82
N ILE A 206 24.88 6.00 -3.42
CA ILE A 206 24.05 6.76 -2.46
C ILE A 206 24.70 6.72 -1.06
N GLU A 207 25.23 5.58 -0.62
CA GLU A 207 25.93 5.44 0.66
C GLU A 207 27.10 6.41 0.76
N LYS A 208 27.93 6.51 -0.30
CA LYS A 208 29.05 7.46 -0.38
C LYS A 208 28.56 8.91 -0.32
N GLN A 209 27.54 9.26 -1.11
CA GLN A 209 26.98 10.61 -1.11
C GLN A 209 26.38 10.99 0.27
N LEU A 210 25.73 10.05 0.97
CA LEU A 210 25.23 10.29 2.33
C LEU A 210 26.36 10.49 3.34
N ALA A 211 27.47 9.75 3.23
CA ALA A 211 28.63 9.92 4.09
C ALA A 211 29.32 11.29 3.87
N GLU A 212 29.48 11.71 2.61
CA GLU A 212 30.01 13.04 2.26
C GLU A 212 29.09 14.15 2.78
N LEU A 213 27.77 14.01 2.61
CA LEU A 213 26.78 14.98 3.12
C LEU A 213 26.85 15.09 4.65
N GLN A 214 26.90 13.98 5.37
CA GLN A 214 27.00 13.97 6.82
C GLN A 214 28.21 14.73 7.34
N LEU A 215 29.34 14.65 6.63
CA LEU A 215 30.55 15.39 6.97
C LEU A 215 30.41 16.88 6.66
N SER A 216 29.86 17.24 5.51
CA SER A 216 29.74 18.65 5.07
C SER A 216 28.71 19.43 5.86
N GLU A 217 27.58 18.82 6.27
CA GLU A 217 26.51 19.49 7.00
C GLU A 217 26.63 19.35 8.54
N LYS A 218 27.65 18.62 9.02
CA LYS A 218 27.80 18.31 10.46
C LYS A 218 27.78 19.56 11.34
N ALA A 219 28.54 20.58 11.00
CA ALA A 219 28.65 21.81 11.81
C ALA A 219 27.30 22.56 11.93
N ASP A 220 26.51 22.54 10.86
CA ASP A 220 25.22 23.23 10.83
C ASP A 220 24.15 22.50 11.61
N VAL A 221 24.14 21.17 11.46
CA VAL A 221 23.27 20.28 12.23
C VAL A 221 23.61 20.32 13.72
N ASP A 222 24.91 20.29 14.06
CA ASP A 222 25.36 20.41 15.46
C ASP A 222 24.97 21.77 16.07
N ALA A 223 25.06 22.85 15.31
CA ALA A 223 24.63 24.19 15.76
C ALA A 223 23.11 24.24 15.98
N PHE A 224 22.31 23.64 15.09
CA PHE A 224 20.87 23.55 15.26
C PHE A 224 20.50 22.71 16.50
N ILE A 225 21.16 21.56 16.70
CA ILE A 225 20.96 20.69 17.86
C ILE A 225 21.30 21.44 19.15
N ALA A 226 22.45 22.15 19.21
CA ALA A 226 22.86 22.92 20.38
C ALA A 226 21.85 23.99 20.75
N LYS A 227 21.33 24.73 19.74
CA LYS A 227 20.32 25.77 19.97
C LYS A 227 18.98 25.18 20.42
N ALA A 228 18.53 24.09 19.78
CA ALA A 228 17.32 23.39 20.17
C ALA A 228 17.44 22.87 21.63
N LYS A 229 18.59 22.31 22.00
CA LYS A 229 18.86 21.82 23.36
C LYS A 229 18.83 22.96 24.39
N GLU A 230 19.48 24.08 24.11
CA GLU A 230 19.45 25.29 24.96
C GLU A 230 18.00 25.74 25.24
N ILE A 231 17.16 25.77 24.20
CA ILE A 231 15.74 26.18 24.33
C ILE A 231 14.99 25.21 25.23
N LEU A 232 15.16 23.91 25.05
CA LEU A 232 14.47 22.88 25.83
C LEU A 232 14.92 22.91 27.30
N GLU A 233 16.22 22.98 27.57
CA GLU A 233 16.79 23.05 28.92
C GLU A 233 16.35 24.32 29.66
N ALA A 234 16.33 25.49 28.97
CA ALA A 234 15.86 26.75 29.57
C ALA A 234 14.38 26.71 30.00
N ASN A 235 13.58 25.83 29.37
CA ASN A 235 12.18 25.62 29.71
C ASN A 235 11.93 24.37 30.58
N GLY A 236 12.99 23.77 31.17
CA GLY A 236 12.88 22.64 32.06
C GLY A 236 12.48 21.32 31.41
N ILE A 237 12.67 21.18 30.09
CA ILE A 237 12.35 19.96 29.36
C ILE A 237 13.62 19.13 29.20
N ASP A 238 13.63 17.95 29.87
CA ASP A 238 14.67 16.94 29.71
C ASP A 238 14.38 16.12 28.43
N ALA A 239 15.12 16.41 27.36
CA ALA A 239 14.98 15.72 26.10
C ALA A 239 16.33 15.40 25.45
N ARG A 240 16.42 14.22 24.86
CA ARG A 240 17.59 13.77 24.09
C ARG A 240 17.35 14.06 22.60
N ILE A 241 18.33 14.67 21.95
CA ILE A 241 18.28 14.94 20.51
C ILE A 241 19.26 14.04 19.78
N GLU A 242 18.79 13.31 18.76
CA GLU A 242 19.57 12.37 17.98
C GLU A 242 19.49 12.72 16.48
N LEU A 243 20.64 12.80 15.81
CA LEU A 243 20.69 12.84 14.34
C LEU A 243 20.49 11.43 13.77
N ARG A 244 19.62 11.29 12.81
CA ARG A 244 19.34 10.04 12.10
C ARG A 244 19.45 10.22 10.60
N MET A 245 20.43 9.57 9.99
CA MET A 245 20.55 9.48 8.54
C MET A 245 19.50 8.53 7.98
N ARG A 246 18.93 8.86 6.83
CA ARG A 246 18.04 7.92 6.12
C ARG A 246 18.88 6.84 5.43
N SER A 247 18.30 5.64 5.32
CA SER A 247 18.97 4.53 4.62
C SER A 247 19.09 4.81 3.11
N PRO A 248 20.14 4.29 2.44
CA PRO A 248 20.29 4.36 0.99
C PRO A 248 19.03 3.95 0.22
N TYR A 249 18.35 2.88 0.64
CA TYR A 249 17.08 2.48 0.03
C TYR A 249 16.00 3.55 0.15
N SER A 250 15.86 4.19 1.33
CA SER A 250 14.87 5.24 1.54
C SER A 250 15.10 6.45 0.63
N ILE A 251 16.37 6.82 0.40
CA ILE A 251 16.74 7.89 -0.53
C ILE A 251 16.45 7.48 -1.97
N TRP A 252 16.91 6.29 -2.39
CA TRP A 252 16.67 5.76 -3.72
C TRP A 252 15.17 5.72 -4.06
N ARG A 253 14.34 5.24 -3.14
CA ARG A 253 12.87 5.20 -3.31
C ARG A 253 12.27 6.60 -3.50
N LYS A 254 12.77 7.62 -2.76
CA LYS A 254 12.34 9.01 -2.95
C LYS A 254 12.78 9.56 -4.31
N MET A 255 14.00 9.25 -4.76
CA MET A 255 14.49 9.62 -6.09
C MET A 255 13.58 9.03 -7.19
N GLN A 256 13.28 7.74 -7.11
CA GLN A 256 12.39 7.06 -8.08
C GLN A 256 10.96 7.63 -8.07
N SER A 257 10.38 7.80 -6.88
CA SER A 257 8.98 8.25 -6.74
C SER A 257 8.75 9.70 -7.18
N ARG A 258 9.80 10.54 -7.17
CA ARG A 258 9.74 11.96 -7.54
C ARG A 258 10.40 12.27 -8.89
N GLY A 259 11.05 11.29 -9.50
CA GLY A 259 11.83 11.49 -10.74
C GLY A 259 12.96 12.50 -10.57
N CYS A 260 13.62 12.53 -9.40
CA CYS A 260 14.68 13.48 -9.09
C CYS A 260 15.99 12.77 -8.73
N ASP A 261 17.10 13.48 -8.85
CA ASP A 261 18.42 13.01 -8.42
C ASP A 261 18.65 13.18 -6.90
N PHE A 262 19.79 12.71 -6.41
CA PHE A 262 20.15 12.75 -4.99
C PHE A 262 20.12 14.18 -4.41
N GLU A 263 20.60 15.18 -5.15
CA GLU A 263 20.70 16.57 -4.68
C GLU A 263 19.32 17.15 -4.35
N HIS A 264 18.33 16.81 -5.15
CA HIS A 264 16.96 17.32 -5.03
C HIS A 264 16.05 16.51 -4.08
N VAL A 265 16.59 15.46 -3.43
CA VAL A 265 15.83 14.74 -2.40
C VAL A 265 15.75 15.56 -1.12
N ASP A 266 14.54 15.88 -0.71
CA ASP A 266 14.25 16.53 0.58
C ASP A 266 14.57 15.62 1.77
N SER A 267 15.12 16.20 2.84
CA SER A 267 15.30 15.54 4.14
C SER A 267 16.04 14.21 4.05
N LYS A 268 17.32 14.27 3.75
CA LYS A 268 18.23 13.10 3.69
C LYS A 268 18.58 12.57 5.08
N HIS A 269 18.39 13.41 6.09
CA HIS A 269 18.45 13.09 7.52
C HIS A 269 17.25 13.70 8.25
N TYR A 270 17.10 13.39 9.52
CA TYR A 270 16.15 14.02 10.42
C TYR A 270 16.66 14.02 11.86
N LEU A 271 16.20 14.97 12.63
CA LEU A 271 16.50 15.07 14.05
C LEU A 271 15.37 14.42 14.86
N ARG A 272 15.71 13.62 15.83
CA ARG A 272 14.75 13.00 16.72
C ARG A 272 14.90 13.59 18.12
N ILE A 273 13.85 14.24 18.62
CA ILE A 273 13.74 14.74 19.98
C ILE A 273 12.96 13.72 20.79
N ILE A 274 13.60 13.16 21.81
CA ILE A 274 13.05 12.09 22.66
C ILE A 274 12.91 12.63 24.08
N TYR A 275 11.69 12.61 24.61
CA TYR A 275 11.36 13.08 25.95
C TYR A 275 10.65 12.00 26.76
N LYS A 276 10.67 12.14 28.11
CA LYS A 276 9.93 11.30 29.03
C LYS A 276 8.55 11.91 29.31
N ALA A 277 7.55 11.06 29.47
CA ALA A 277 6.21 11.47 29.89
C ALA A 277 5.47 10.34 30.58
N ASP A 278 4.66 10.69 31.58
CA ASP A 278 3.87 9.75 32.37
C ASP A 278 2.42 9.70 31.83
N GLY A 279 2.22 8.91 30.77
CA GLY A 279 0.90 8.64 30.20
C GLY A 279 0.58 9.43 28.93
N LEU A 280 -0.45 8.97 28.20
CA LEU A 280 -0.81 9.42 26.84
C LEU A 280 -1.17 10.91 26.75
N GLN A 281 -1.82 11.46 27.78
CA GLN A 281 -2.21 12.88 27.80
C GLN A 281 -1.00 13.79 27.95
N GLU A 282 -0.06 13.41 28.83
CA GLU A 282 1.17 14.16 29.03
C GLU A 282 2.08 14.09 27.80
N GLU A 283 2.14 12.94 27.13
CA GLU A 283 2.87 12.82 25.85
C GLU A 283 2.39 13.83 24.80
N LYS A 284 1.08 13.98 24.67
CA LYS A 284 0.52 14.96 23.73
C LYS A 284 0.86 16.38 24.11
N LYS A 285 0.72 16.73 25.40
CA LYS A 285 1.04 18.08 25.91
C LYS A 285 2.51 18.40 25.70
N HIS A 286 3.42 17.48 26.07
CA HIS A 286 4.86 17.68 25.90
C HIS A 286 5.25 17.83 24.43
N SER A 287 4.71 17.00 23.52
CA SER A 287 4.99 17.14 22.09
C SER A 287 4.58 18.50 21.54
N LEU A 288 3.39 18.98 21.91
CA LEU A 288 2.89 20.29 21.47
C LEU A 288 3.66 21.43 22.12
N HIS A 289 4.06 21.30 23.37
CA HIS A 289 4.88 22.28 24.08
C HIS A 289 6.28 22.42 23.46
N ILE A 290 6.95 21.29 23.21
CA ILE A 290 8.24 21.26 22.49
C ILE A 290 8.12 21.93 21.12
N TYR A 291 7.07 21.59 20.37
CA TYR A 291 6.80 22.19 19.08
C TYR A 291 6.62 23.72 19.18
N ALA A 292 5.82 24.20 20.14
CA ALA A 292 5.58 25.62 20.34
C ALA A 292 6.89 26.37 20.65
N LEU A 293 7.69 25.88 21.60
CA LEU A 293 8.98 26.48 21.98
C LEU A 293 9.96 26.57 20.79
N LEU A 294 10.02 25.53 19.97
CA LEU A 294 10.88 25.53 18.78
C LEU A 294 10.34 26.47 17.69
N SER A 295 9.02 26.57 17.51
CA SER A 295 8.37 27.43 16.54
C SER A 295 8.55 28.92 16.84
N ASP A 296 8.70 29.29 18.13
CA ASP A 296 9.00 30.66 18.55
C ASP A 296 10.44 31.09 18.16
N CYS A 297 11.35 30.12 18.05
CA CYS A 297 12.77 30.40 17.78
C CYS A 297 13.22 30.07 16.35
N PHE A 298 12.58 29.10 15.70
CA PHE A 298 12.90 28.65 14.35
C PHE A 298 11.71 28.86 13.42
N LYS A 299 11.97 29.35 12.21
CA LYS A 299 10.92 29.50 11.20
C LYS A 299 10.45 28.14 10.72
N GLU A 300 9.15 27.89 10.86
CA GLU A 300 8.51 26.66 10.37
C GLU A 300 8.26 26.73 8.87
N ARG A 301 8.43 25.59 8.18
CA ARG A 301 7.99 25.45 6.78
C ARG A 301 6.47 25.33 6.74
N PRO A 302 5.75 26.17 5.97
CA PRO A 302 4.29 26.07 5.86
C PRO A 302 3.84 24.65 5.47
N CYS A 303 2.76 24.17 6.10
CA CYS A 303 2.17 22.84 5.86
C CYS A 303 3.12 21.66 6.08
N SER A 304 4.16 21.80 6.91
CA SER A 304 5.11 20.72 7.20
C SER A 304 4.73 19.87 8.42
N VAL A 305 3.82 20.37 9.24
CA VAL A 305 3.39 19.67 10.46
C VAL A 305 2.58 18.42 10.12
N VAL A 306 3.00 17.29 10.66
CA VAL A 306 2.27 16.01 10.56
C VAL A 306 2.17 15.40 11.96
N ASN A 307 0.96 15.34 12.49
CA ASN A 307 0.69 14.80 13.83
C ASN A 307 0.25 13.34 13.78
N TYR A 308 1.20 12.42 13.93
CA TYR A 308 0.95 10.99 14.06
C TYR A 308 0.65 10.55 15.52
N ILE A 309 0.58 11.46 16.49
CA ILE A 309 0.21 11.13 17.86
C ILE A 309 -1.30 10.96 17.95
N ASN A 310 -2.06 11.93 17.42
CA ASN A 310 -3.52 11.90 17.42
C ASN A 310 -4.10 10.92 16.39
N ALA A 311 -3.42 10.74 15.28
CA ALA A 311 -3.80 9.84 14.20
C ALA A 311 -2.60 8.97 13.82
N PRO A 312 -2.29 7.90 14.60
CA PRO A 312 -1.20 6.98 14.32
C PRO A 312 -1.32 6.39 12.92
N LYS A 313 -0.20 5.96 12.35
CA LYS A 313 -0.26 5.13 11.14
C LYS A 313 -0.93 3.79 11.47
N GLU A 314 -1.44 3.10 10.46
CA GLU A 314 -2.10 1.80 10.64
C GLU A 314 -1.21 0.76 11.33
N ASN A 315 0.10 0.80 11.05
CA ASN A 315 1.11 -0.01 11.71
C ASN A 315 1.44 0.44 13.14
N GLY A 316 0.71 1.41 13.68
CA GLY A 316 0.88 1.93 15.04
C GLY A 316 1.98 2.96 15.23
N TYR A 317 2.65 3.40 14.17
CA TYR A 317 3.69 4.43 14.24
C TYR A 317 3.14 5.75 14.80
N GLN A 318 3.80 6.29 15.83
CA GLN A 318 3.47 7.56 16.47
C GLN A 318 4.69 8.47 16.52
N SER A 319 4.51 9.75 16.16
CA SER A 319 5.50 10.82 16.27
C SER A 319 4.86 12.15 15.84
N PHE A 320 5.41 13.26 16.25
CA PHE A 320 5.05 14.59 15.73
C PHE A 320 6.18 15.07 14.81
N HIS A 321 5.87 15.38 13.56
CA HIS A 321 6.86 15.79 12.57
C HIS A 321 6.66 17.25 12.19
N VAL A 322 7.76 17.97 12.04
CA VAL A 322 7.78 19.37 11.60
C VAL A 322 9.10 19.66 10.87
N LYS A 323 9.14 20.68 10.03
CA LYS A 323 10.38 21.16 9.39
C LYS A 323 10.66 22.58 9.82
N PHE A 324 11.88 22.82 10.32
CA PHE A 324 12.37 24.14 10.72
C PHE A 324 13.52 24.61 9.82
N LEU A 325 13.61 25.91 9.63
CA LEU A 325 14.69 26.52 8.86
C LEU A 325 15.92 26.68 9.75
N ASN A 326 17.07 26.13 9.31
CA ASN A 326 18.35 26.36 9.98
C ASN A 326 18.95 27.72 9.58
N THR A 327 20.08 28.09 10.18
CA THR A 327 20.77 29.37 9.95
C THR A 327 21.29 29.56 8.53
N LYS A 328 21.45 28.48 7.77
CA LYS A 328 21.88 28.51 6.35
C LYS A 328 20.73 28.47 5.35
N GLY A 329 19.50 28.52 5.80
CA GLY A 329 18.33 28.49 4.93
C GLY A 329 17.94 27.09 4.45
N GLN A 330 18.40 26.02 5.13
CA GLN A 330 18.01 24.63 4.84
C GLN A 330 16.92 24.16 5.81
N TRP A 331 16.09 23.24 5.33
CA TRP A 331 14.97 22.69 6.11
C TRP A 331 15.38 21.44 6.88
N GLU A 332 15.47 21.56 8.21
CA GLU A 332 15.70 20.46 9.12
C GLU A 332 14.38 19.77 9.48
N GLU A 333 14.27 18.48 9.20
CA GLU A 333 13.11 17.67 9.59
C GLU A 333 13.29 17.19 11.04
N VAL A 334 12.33 17.53 11.90
CA VAL A 334 12.35 17.21 13.34
C VAL A 334 11.19 16.28 13.66
N HIS A 335 11.50 15.17 14.34
CA HIS A 335 10.55 14.19 14.85
C HIS A 335 10.53 14.26 16.38
N ILE A 336 9.42 14.66 16.96
CA ILE A 336 9.23 14.77 18.41
C ILE A 336 8.44 13.54 18.88
N SER A 337 9.01 12.77 19.81
CA SER A 337 8.44 11.50 20.28
C SER A 337 8.78 11.25 21.74
N SER A 338 7.88 10.60 22.49
CA SER A 338 8.20 10.07 23.81
C SER A 338 9.04 8.79 23.71
N GLU A 339 9.70 8.41 24.83
CA GLU A 339 10.40 7.12 24.92
C GLU A 339 9.47 5.94 24.62
N ARG A 340 8.21 6.00 25.10
CA ARG A 340 7.20 4.97 24.82
C ARG A 340 6.88 4.90 23.32
N MET A 341 6.71 6.05 22.63
CA MET A 341 6.47 6.05 21.17
C MET A 341 7.65 5.44 20.41
N ILE A 342 8.89 5.76 20.82
CA ILE A 342 10.09 5.18 20.20
C ILE A 342 10.12 3.66 20.39
N ARG A 343 9.83 3.19 21.64
CA ARG A 343 9.76 1.76 21.93
C ARG A 343 8.66 1.08 21.11
N ASN A 344 7.47 1.66 21.06
CA ASN A 344 6.34 1.12 20.27
C ASN A 344 6.63 1.12 18.76
N ASN A 345 7.29 2.16 18.23
CA ASN A 345 7.70 2.20 16.81
C ASN A 345 8.76 1.14 16.48
N ARG A 346 9.58 0.73 17.47
CA ARG A 346 10.56 -0.35 17.32
C ARG A 346 9.90 -1.72 17.38
N LEU A 347 9.08 -1.95 18.40
CA LEU A 347 8.49 -3.25 18.72
C LEU A 347 7.22 -3.55 17.92
N GLY A 348 6.56 -2.54 17.36
CA GLY A 348 5.36 -2.73 16.56
C GLY A 348 4.26 -3.52 17.28
N CYS A 349 3.88 -4.66 16.73
CA CYS A 349 2.85 -5.54 17.30
C CYS A 349 3.25 -6.24 18.61
N THR A 350 4.55 -6.24 18.97
CA THR A 350 5.04 -6.84 20.22
C THR A 350 5.06 -5.85 21.39
N ALA A 351 4.88 -4.52 21.12
CA ALA A 351 4.77 -3.52 22.17
C ALA A 351 3.54 -3.80 23.07
N GLU A 352 3.59 -3.35 24.32
CA GLU A 352 2.46 -3.42 25.24
C GLU A 352 1.23 -2.70 24.66
N ARG A 353 0.40 -3.44 23.99
CA ARG A 353 -0.95 -3.05 23.59
C ARG A 353 -1.93 -3.75 24.51
N THR A 354 -3.01 -3.09 24.87
CA THR A 354 -4.11 -3.78 25.56
C THR A 354 -4.54 -4.98 24.72
N GLU A 355 -4.86 -6.09 25.36
CA GLU A 355 -5.25 -7.35 24.68
C GLU A 355 -6.35 -7.14 23.64
N GLU A 356 -7.26 -6.19 23.89
CA GLU A 356 -8.33 -5.79 22.98
C GLU A 356 -7.80 -5.13 21.69
N ASN A 357 -6.81 -4.26 21.78
CA ASN A 357 -6.22 -3.59 20.61
C ASN A 357 -5.42 -4.56 19.73
N LEU A 358 -4.73 -5.52 20.36
CA LEU A 358 -4.00 -6.56 19.63
C LEU A 358 -4.98 -7.52 18.95
N LYS A 359 -6.05 -7.95 19.63
CA LYS A 359 -7.11 -8.78 19.03
C LYS A 359 -7.80 -8.07 17.87
N ALA A 360 -8.19 -6.81 18.04
CA ALA A 360 -8.81 -6.03 16.96
C ALA A 360 -7.89 -5.85 15.74
N TRP A 361 -6.59 -5.67 15.97
CA TRP A 361 -5.60 -5.58 14.90
C TRP A 361 -5.42 -6.94 14.20
N LEU A 362 -5.29 -8.04 14.98
CA LEU A 362 -5.20 -9.40 14.44
C LEU A 362 -6.44 -9.78 13.63
N GLU A 363 -7.64 -9.42 14.08
CA GLU A 363 -8.89 -9.69 13.34
C GLU A 363 -8.94 -8.92 12.02
N LYS A 364 -8.52 -7.66 11.98
CA LYS A 364 -8.40 -6.91 10.72
C LYS A 364 -7.38 -7.54 9.78
N PHE A 365 -6.24 -7.97 10.31
CA PHE A 365 -5.20 -8.62 9.52
C PHE A 365 -5.67 -9.98 8.99
N LYS A 366 -6.35 -10.78 9.81
CA LYS A 366 -7.00 -12.04 9.41
C LYS A 366 -8.05 -11.83 8.32
N ALA A 367 -8.88 -10.78 8.43
CA ALA A 367 -9.90 -10.47 7.42
C ALA A 367 -9.25 -10.18 6.06
N VAL A 368 -8.18 -9.37 6.02
CA VAL A 368 -7.42 -9.10 4.80
C VAL A 368 -6.84 -10.37 4.20
N LEU A 369 -6.22 -11.24 5.03
CA LEU A 369 -5.67 -12.51 4.57
C LEU A 369 -6.74 -13.48 4.07
N LYS A 370 -7.89 -13.54 4.73
CA LYS A 370 -9.02 -14.40 4.35
C LYS A 370 -9.63 -13.97 3.02
N ASP A 371 -9.81 -12.68 2.82
CA ASP A 371 -10.32 -12.12 1.55
C ASP A 371 -9.36 -12.43 0.38
N MET A 372 -8.05 -12.48 0.64
CA MET A 372 -7.03 -12.80 -0.35
C MET A 372 -6.93 -14.30 -0.67
N ALA A 373 -7.22 -15.17 0.30
CA ALA A 373 -7.17 -16.63 0.11
C ALA A 373 -8.19 -17.19 -0.89
N TYR A 374 -9.23 -16.40 -1.23
CA TYR A 374 -10.25 -16.77 -2.22
C TYR A 374 -9.88 -16.42 -3.67
N GLN A 375 -8.72 -15.81 -3.93
CA GLN A 375 -8.28 -15.52 -5.31
C GLN A 375 -7.70 -16.77 -5.98
N THR A 376 -8.17 -17.07 -7.18
CA THR A 376 -7.86 -18.30 -7.93
C THR A 376 -6.58 -18.23 -8.75
N ASN A 377 -6.01 -17.03 -9.00
CA ASN A 377 -4.78 -16.81 -9.77
C ASN A 377 -3.60 -16.46 -8.86
N GLU A 378 -2.47 -17.16 -9.03
CA GLU A 378 -1.26 -17.00 -8.22
C GLU A 378 -0.63 -15.61 -8.26
N MET A 379 -0.53 -15.05 -9.45
CA MET A 379 0.06 -13.74 -9.66
C MET A 379 -0.81 -12.65 -9.03
N ASP A 380 -2.13 -12.73 -9.21
CA ASP A 380 -3.09 -11.79 -8.64
C ASP A 380 -3.13 -11.86 -7.10
N TYR A 381 -3.02 -13.09 -6.53
CA TYR A 381 -2.95 -13.29 -5.07
C TYR A 381 -1.72 -12.61 -4.47
N MET A 382 -0.54 -12.84 -5.06
CA MET A 382 0.71 -12.32 -4.53
C MET A 382 0.83 -10.81 -4.72
N ASP A 383 0.39 -10.27 -5.86
CA ASP A 383 0.37 -8.84 -6.13
C ASP A 383 -0.66 -8.13 -5.24
N GLY A 384 -1.80 -8.74 -4.98
CA GLY A 384 -2.80 -8.24 -4.03
C GLY A 384 -2.28 -8.17 -2.60
N VAL A 385 -1.61 -9.23 -2.11
CA VAL A 385 -0.97 -9.25 -0.78
C VAL A 385 0.09 -8.17 -0.68
N THR A 386 0.98 -8.11 -1.67
CA THR A 386 2.08 -7.14 -1.68
C THR A 386 1.56 -5.71 -1.75
N ALA A 387 0.58 -5.44 -2.61
CA ALA A 387 -0.06 -4.15 -2.72
C ALA A 387 -0.66 -3.72 -1.36
N SER A 388 -1.38 -4.61 -0.65
CA SER A 388 -1.97 -4.29 0.65
C SER A 388 -0.94 -3.99 1.75
N PHE A 389 0.30 -4.48 1.62
CA PHE A 389 1.37 -4.24 2.58
C PHE A 389 2.21 -2.98 2.30
N TYR A 390 2.24 -2.51 1.04
CA TYR A 390 3.08 -1.37 0.64
C TYR A 390 2.41 -0.01 0.73
N TYR A 391 1.07 0.06 0.82
CA TYR A 391 0.43 1.37 0.86
C TYR A 391 0.67 2.07 2.19
N ASP A 392 1.21 3.30 2.12
CA ASP A 392 1.08 4.28 3.19
C ASP A 392 -0.41 4.59 3.34
N ASN A 393 -1.04 4.08 4.39
CA ASN A 393 -2.45 4.27 4.60
C ASN A 393 -2.76 5.69 5.11
N ILE A 394 -3.87 6.21 4.65
CA ILE A 394 -4.48 7.44 5.14
C ILE A 394 -5.66 7.11 6.05
N MET A 395 -5.94 7.99 6.99
CA MET A 395 -7.16 7.94 7.80
C MET A 395 -8.10 9.03 7.30
N ALA A 396 -9.30 8.64 6.90
CA ALA A 396 -10.40 9.54 6.61
C ALA A 396 -11.54 9.28 7.58
N PHE A 397 -12.38 10.26 7.82
CA PHE A 397 -13.40 10.20 8.86
C PHE A 397 -14.80 10.40 8.27
N THR A 398 -15.78 9.67 8.79
CA THR A 398 -17.17 10.01 8.51
C THR A 398 -17.58 11.25 9.32
N PRO A 399 -18.66 11.98 8.97
CA PRO A 399 -19.18 13.10 9.76
C PRO A 399 -19.49 12.74 11.22
N LYS A 400 -19.79 11.46 11.50
CA LYS A 400 -20.03 10.93 12.86
C LYS A 400 -18.72 10.57 13.61
N GLY A 401 -17.54 10.88 13.04
CA GLY A 401 -16.24 10.63 13.65
C GLY A 401 -15.72 9.19 13.53
N LYS A 402 -16.39 8.29 12.78
CA LYS A 402 -15.86 6.95 12.52
C LYS A 402 -14.63 7.05 11.60
N CYS A 403 -13.50 6.54 12.05
CA CYS A 403 -12.27 6.47 11.27
C CYS A 403 -12.32 5.31 10.28
N ILE A 404 -11.98 5.57 9.02
CA ILE A 404 -11.80 4.58 7.95
C ILE A 404 -10.37 4.70 7.44
N VAL A 405 -9.68 3.56 7.42
CA VAL A 405 -8.28 3.47 6.97
C VAL A 405 -8.28 3.04 5.52
N LEU A 406 -7.61 3.80 4.67
CA LEU A 406 -7.55 3.59 3.23
C LEU A 406 -6.10 3.65 2.73
N PRO A 407 -5.77 2.97 1.62
CA PRO A 407 -4.49 3.16 0.95
C PRO A 407 -4.27 4.64 0.57
N LYS A 408 -3.03 5.10 0.59
CA LYS A 408 -2.68 6.42 0.05
C LYS A 408 -3.09 6.48 -1.44
N PHE A 409 -3.67 7.60 -1.85
CA PHE A 409 -4.28 7.82 -3.16
C PHE A 409 -5.64 7.13 -3.37
N ALA A 410 -6.21 6.48 -2.35
CA ALA A 410 -7.59 6.00 -2.41
C ALA A 410 -8.57 7.15 -2.66
N THR A 411 -9.65 6.84 -3.36
CA THR A 411 -10.68 7.80 -3.72
C THR A 411 -11.86 7.80 -2.73
N ALA A 412 -12.75 8.76 -2.86
CA ALA A 412 -14.00 8.75 -2.11
C ALA A 412 -14.87 7.53 -2.44
N LEU A 413 -14.69 6.92 -3.60
CA LEU A 413 -15.33 5.66 -3.99
C LEU A 413 -14.79 4.49 -3.16
N ASP A 414 -13.47 4.38 -2.96
CA ASP A 414 -12.88 3.42 -2.03
C ASP A 414 -13.47 3.56 -0.63
N PHE A 415 -13.59 4.81 -0.16
CA PHE A 415 -14.18 5.12 1.14
C PHE A 415 -15.65 4.65 1.22
N ALA A 416 -16.43 4.85 0.16
CA ALA A 416 -17.83 4.41 0.08
C ALA A 416 -17.96 2.89 0.23
N PHE A 417 -17.15 2.12 -0.48
CA PHE A 417 -17.13 0.66 -0.38
C PHE A 417 -16.67 0.17 1.00
N GLU A 418 -15.75 0.88 1.65
CA GLU A 418 -15.33 0.53 3.02
C GLU A 418 -16.43 0.79 4.07
N ILE A 419 -17.32 1.77 3.85
CA ILE A 419 -18.51 1.95 4.71
C ILE A 419 -19.45 0.76 4.55
N HIS A 420 -19.95 0.53 3.34
CA HIS A 420 -20.85 -0.57 2.99
C HIS A 420 -20.86 -0.79 1.48
N THR A 421 -21.07 -2.04 1.04
CA THR A 421 -21.12 -2.38 -0.39
C THR A 421 -22.22 -1.61 -1.12
N GLU A 422 -23.43 -1.51 -0.56
CA GLU A 422 -24.54 -0.76 -1.13
C GLU A 422 -24.24 0.74 -1.25
N VAL A 423 -23.57 1.33 -0.25
CA VAL A 423 -23.14 2.74 -0.32
C VAL A 423 -22.14 2.94 -1.46
N GLY A 424 -21.24 1.97 -1.69
CA GLY A 424 -20.30 2.00 -2.80
C GLY A 424 -20.96 1.85 -4.16
N LEU A 425 -21.93 0.93 -4.30
CA LEU A 425 -22.62 0.67 -5.57
C LEU A 425 -23.55 1.83 -5.98
N HIS A 426 -24.16 2.52 -5.02
CA HIS A 426 -25.09 3.64 -5.27
C HIS A 426 -24.47 5.02 -5.01
N ALA A 427 -23.13 5.10 -4.91
CA ALA A 427 -22.44 6.35 -4.65
C ALA A 427 -22.58 7.32 -5.86
N ALA A 428 -23.18 8.47 -5.64
CA ALA A 428 -23.40 9.49 -6.68
C ALA A 428 -22.44 10.67 -6.57
N TYR A 429 -22.19 11.14 -5.34
CA TYR A 429 -21.27 12.24 -5.07
C TYR A 429 -20.62 12.09 -3.69
N ALA A 430 -19.56 12.85 -3.44
CA ALA A 430 -18.93 12.96 -2.12
C ALA A 430 -18.94 14.41 -1.64
N ARG A 431 -18.98 14.61 -0.31
CA ARG A 431 -18.64 15.88 0.32
C ARG A 431 -17.36 15.68 1.12
N ILE A 432 -16.28 16.31 0.68
CA ILE A 432 -14.97 16.21 1.33
C ILE A 432 -14.73 17.52 2.07
N ASN A 433 -14.63 17.47 3.40
CA ASN A 433 -14.51 18.64 4.26
C ASN A 433 -15.62 19.68 4.00
N GLY A 434 -16.85 19.19 3.76
CA GLY A 434 -18.03 20.04 3.44
C GLY A 434 -18.14 20.50 1.98
N LYS A 435 -17.11 20.29 1.15
CA LYS A 435 -17.11 20.69 -0.27
C LYS A 435 -17.60 19.55 -1.16
N LEU A 436 -18.56 19.82 -2.03
CA LEU A 436 -19.06 18.87 -3.03
C LEU A 436 -17.94 18.46 -4.00
N SER A 437 -17.77 17.17 -4.18
CA SER A 437 -16.68 16.58 -4.95
C SER A 437 -17.15 15.30 -5.66
N SER A 438 -16.46 14.91 -6.71
CA SER A 438 -16.70 13.63 -7.39
C SER A 438 -16.30 12.45 -6.48
N VAL A 439 -16.99 11.31 -6.61
CA VAL A 439 -16.61 10.05 -5.94
C VAL A 439 -15.22 9.55 -6.36
N LYS A 440 -14.72 9.99 -7.52
CA LYS A 440 -13.38 9.67 -8.05
C LYS A 440 -12.28 10.55 -7.45
N THR A 441 -12.61 11.51 -6.56
CA THR A 441 -11.64 12.42 -5.94
C THR A 441 -10.75 11.67 -4.96
N VAL A 442 -9.43 11.85 -5.11
CA VAL A 442 -8.42 11.26 -4.21
C VAL A 442 -8.51 11.91 -2.84
N LEU A 443 -8.52 11.07 -1.81
CA LEU A 443 -8.61 11.49 -0.42
C LEU A 443 -7.23 11.74 0.19
N HIS A 444 -7.20 12.62 1.17
CA HIS A 444 -6.02 12.94 1.96
C HIS A 444 -6.25 12.57 3.43
N ARG A 445 -5.14 12.46 4.15
CA ARG A 445 -5.19 12.15 5.57
C ARG A 445 -5.91 13.23 6.36
N GLY A 446 -6.89 12.82 7.17
CA GLY A 446 -7.69 13.71 8.01
C GLY A 446 -8.95 14.24 7.34
N ASP A 447 -9.20 13.88 6.07
CA ASP A 447 -10.43 14.29 5.39
C ASP A 447 -11.66 13.76 6.10
N CYS A 448 -12.67 14.64 6.25
CA CYS A 448 -14.01 14.27 6.66
C CYS A 448 -14.86 14.05 5.40
N VAL A 449 -15.32 12.82 5.19
CA VAL A 449 -15.96 12.38 3.94
C VAL A 449 -17.37 11.91 4.19
N GLU A 450 -18.31 12.54 3.51
CA GLU A 450 -19.72 12.12 3.43
C GLU A 450 -20.01 11.64 2.00
N ILE A 451 -20.61 10.46 1.88
CA ILE A 451 -21.02 9.90 0.59
C ILE A 451 -22.52 10.09 0.41
N GLY A 452 -22.88 10.75 -0.67
CA GLY A 452 -24.27 10.85 -1.11
C GLY A 452 -24.60 9.71 -2.06
N THR A 453 -25.70 9.01 -1.79
CA THR A 453 -26.21 7.90 -2.60
C THR A 453 -27.50 8.30 -3.29
N ILE A 454 -27.74 7.74 -4.48
CA ILE A 454 -28.98 7.83 -5.23
C ILE A 454 -29.39 6.40 -5.59
N ASP A 455 -30.63 6.02 -5.34
CA ASP A 455 -31.10 4.63 -5.48
C ASP A 455 -30.92 4.10 -6.92
N ASP A 456 -31.08 4.96 -7.92
CA ASP A 456 -30.91 4.62 -9.34
C ASP A 456 -29.46 4.78 -9.83
N ALA A 457 -28.53 5.26 -8.99
CA ALA A 457 -27.13 5.37 -9.40
C ALA A 457 -26.52 3.97 -9.54
N MET A 458 -25.78 3.77 -10.63
CA MET A 458 -25.11 2.51 -10.94
C MET A 458 -23.61 2.74 -11.15
N PRO A 459 -22.75 1.75 -10.83
CA PRO A 459 -21.32 1.84 -11.10
C PRO A 459 -21.02 2.05 -12.58
N GLU A 460 -20.17 3.03 -12.87
CA GLU A 460 -19.62 3.28 -14.20
C GLU A 460 -18.46 2.33 -14.49
N ALA A 461 -18.28 1.93 -15.74
CA ALA A 461 -17.24 0.96 -16.13
C ALA A 461 -15.82 1.44 -15.80
N ASP A 462 -15.56 2.76 -15.85
CA ASP A 462 -14.28 3.36 -15.53
C ASP A 462 -13.96 3.40 -14.02
N TRP A 463 -14.94 3.15 -13.13
CA TRP A 463 -14.73 3.10 -11.68
C TRP A 463 -13.67 2.08 -11.28
N GLN A 464 -13.54 0.98 -12.04
CA GLN A 464 -12.49 -0.02 -11.81
C GLN A 464 -11.06 0.58 -11.89
N ASN A 465 -10.87 1.63 -12.70
CA ASN A 465 -9.59 2.32 -12.85
C ASN A 465 -9.30 3.33 -11.73
N HIS A 466 -10.34 3.71 -10.97
CA HIS A 466 -10.25 4.74 -9.93
C HIS A 466 -10.23 4.19 -8.51
N VAL A 467 -10.40 2.88 -8.32
CA VAL A 467 -10.37 2.25 -7.00
C VAL A 467 -9.07 1.52 -6.74
N LEU A 468 -8.61 1.61 -5.50
CA LEU A 468 -7.39 0.96 -5.03
C LEU A 468 -7.67 -0.16 -4.04
N THR A 469 -8.74 -0.04 -3.22
CA THR A 469 -9.05 -1.05 -2.22
C THR A 469 -9.50 -2.36 -2.86
N TYR A 470 -9.09 -3.45 -2.25
CA TYR A 470 -9.49 -4.79 -2.69
C TYR A 470 -11.01 -4.97 -2.66
N LYS A 471 -11.68 -4.46 -1.60
CA LYS A 471 -13.12 -4.56 -1.43
C LYS A 471 -13.86 -3.88 -2.59
N ALA A 472 -13.46 -2.65 -2.95
CA ALA A 472 -14.05 -1.93 -4.08
C ALA A 472 -13.82 -2.67 -5.42
N LYS A 473 -12.58 -3.12 -5.68
CA LYS A 473 -12.25 -3.88 -6.89
C LYS A 473 -13.06 -5.16 -7.01
N ARG A 474 -13.20 -5.91 -5.93
CA ARG A 474 -13.98 -7.14 -5.89
C ARG A 474 -15.47 -6.89 -6.13
N CYS A 475 -16.06 -5.91 -5.42
CA CYS A 475 -17.48 -5.60 -5.56
C CYS A 475 -17.80 -5.11 -6.97
N LEU A 476 -16.97 -4.24 -7.55
CA LEU A 476 -17.11 -3.78 -8.93
C LEU A 476 -16.88 -4.92 -9.93
N GLY A 477 -15.87 -5.77 -9.69
CA GLY A 477 -15.60 -6.95 -10.52
C GLY A 477 -16.78 -7.91 -10.56
N SER A 478 -17.37 -8.24 -9.40
CA SER A 478 -18.58 -9.07 -9.31
C SER A 478 -19.76 -8.41 -10.02
N PHE A 479 -20.00 -7.12 -9.75
CA PHE A 479 -21.09 -6.35 -10.35
C PHE A 479 -21.02 -6.35 -11.89
N PHE A 480 -19.81 -6.21 -12.48
CA PHE A 480 -19.62 -6.22 -13.94
C PHE A 480 -19.52 -7.63 -14.52
N ALA A 481 -19.17 -8.66 -13.73
CA ALA A 481 -19.13 -10.04 -14.19
C ALA A 481 -20.53 -10.63 -14.41
N ASP A 482 -21.52 -10.21 -13.60
CA ASP A 482 -22.91 -10.65 -13.68
C ASP A 482 -23.71 -9.93 -14.80
N ARG A 483 -23.11 -8.92 -15.44
CA ARG A 483 -23.72 -8.23 -16.58
C ARG A 483 -23.35 -8.91 -17.89
N PRO A 484 -24.28 -8.94 -18.87
CA PRO A 484 -24.01 -9.48 -20.19
C PRO A 484 -22.84 -8.69 -20.82
N LYS A 485 -21.77 -9.39 -21.17
CA LYS A 485 -20.64 -8.79 -21.89
C LYS A 485 -21.09 -8.45 -23.31
N MET A 486 -20.75 -7.24 -23.78
CA MET A 486 -20.93 -6.91 -25.20
C MET A 486 -20.12 -7.89 -26.05
N GLU A 487 -20.78 -8.61 -26.94
CA GLU A 487 -20.14 -9.57 -27.87
C GLU A 487 -19.17 -8.88 -28.84
N TYR A 488 -19.31 -7.56 -29.01
CA TYR A 488 -18.65 -6.79 -30.07
C TYR A 488 -17.88 -5.60 -29.49
N LYS A 489 -16.72 -5.31 -30.06
CA LYS A 489 -15.99 -4.06 -29.86
C LYS A 489 -16.49 -3.01 -30.85
N ARG A 490 -16.72 -1.77 -30.39
CA ARG A 490 -17.09 -0.67 -31.28
C ARG A 490 -15.86 0.02 -31.84
N CYS A 491 -15.91 0.41 -33.12
CA CYS A 491 -14.87 1.24 -33.72
C CYS A 491 -14.78 2.60 -33.03
N THR A 492 -13.56 3.02 -32.67
CA THR A 492 -13.29 4.29 -31.99
C THR A 492 -13.37 5.52 -32.90
N CYS A 493 -13.46 5.37 -34.23
CA CYS A 493 -13.57 6.50 -35.13
C CYS A 493 -15.01 6.75 -35.61
N CYS A 494 -15.86 5.72 -35.71
CA CYS A 494 -17.23 5.90 -36.21
C CYS A 494 -18.33 5.61 -35.20
N HIS A 495 -17.97 5.11 -34.01
CA HIS A 495 -18.83 4.89 -32.86
C HIS A 495 -20.23 4.35 -33.23
N PRO A 496 -20.37 3.15 -33.89
CA PRO A 496 -21.66 2.65 -34.32
C PRO A 496 -22.60 2.45 -33.12
N LEU A 497 -23.91 2.69 -33.34
CA LEU A 497 -24.98 2.47 -32.38
C LEU A 497 -25.82 1.25 -32.80
N PRO A 498 -26.53 0.61 -31.83
CA PRO A 498 -27.58 -0.35 -32.21
C PRO A 498 -28.57 0.28 -33.15
N GLY A 499 -28.91 -0.44 -34.24
CA GLY A 499 -29.75 0.06 -35.33
C GLY A 499 -29.02 0.82 -36.44
N ASP A 500 -27.72 1.16 -36.30
CA ASP A 500 -26.90 1.64 -37.43
C ASP A 500 -26.62 0.49 -38.42
N GLU A 501 -26.46 0.80 -39.70
CA GLU A 501 -25.97 -0.16 -40.68
C GLU A 501 -24.48 -0.44 -40.44
N VAL A 502 -24.17 -1.63 -39.92
CA VAL A 502 -22.83 -2.01 -39.51
C VAL A 502 -22.21 -3.12 -40.37
N VAL A 503 -20.89 -3.22 -40.28
CA VAL A 503 -20.09 -4.33 -40.77
C VAL A 503 -19.11 -4.73 -39.64
N GLY A 504 -18.97 -6.05 -39.40
CA GLY A 504 -18.05 -6.60 -38.43
C GLY A 504 -16.75 -7.06 -39.08
N PHE A 505 -15.64 -6.87 -38.41
CA PHE A 505 -14.34 -7.46 -38.77
C PHE A 505 -13.83 -8.32 -37.62
N LYS A 506 -13.52 -9.57 -37.91
CA LYS A 506 -12.98 -10.50 -36.89
C LYS A 506 -11.47 -10.32 -36.79
N ASN A 507 -10.99 -9.98 -35.59
CA ASN A 507 -9.57 -9.83 -35.29
C ASN A 507 -8.89 -11.21 -35.07
N ALA A 508 -7.55 -11.24 -35.05
CA ALA A 508 -6.76 -12.45 -34.83
C ALA A 508 -7.13 -13.17 -33.50
N ASP A 509 -7.56 -12.41 -32.49
CA ASP A 509 -7.98 -12.91 -31.17
C ASP A 509 -9.44 -13.43 -31.15
N GLY A 510 -10.10 -13.48 -32.29
CA GLY A 510 -11.49 -13.92 -32.44
C GLY A 510 -12.55 -12.87 -32.08
N GLN A 511 -12.17 -11.70 -31.56
CA GLN A 511 -13.08 -10.60 -31.23
C GLN A 511 -13.56 -9.88 -32.49
N ILE A 512 -14.84 -9.53 -32.55
CA ILE A 512 -15.43 -8.81 -33.68
C ILE A 512 -15.48 -7.30 -33.37
N THR A 513 -14.91 -6.48 -34.26
CA THR A 513 -15.00 -5.03 -34.19
C THR A 513 -16.06 -4.53 -35.16
N LEU A 514 -17.03 -3.75 -34.66
CA LEU A 514 -18.12 -3.15 -35.46
C LEU A 514 -17.74 -1.79 -36.01
N HIS A 515 -18.03 -1.57 -37.25
CA HIS A 515 -17.93 -0.29 -37.96
C HIS A 515 -19.24 0.06 -38.63
N LYS A 516 -19.54 1.35 -38.80
CA LYS A 516 -20.56 1.79 -39.78
C LYS A 516 -20.08 1.43 -41.17
N ARG A 517 -20.99 1.06 -42.09
CA ARG A 517 -20.63 0.68 -43.46
C ARG A 517 -19.90 1.78 -44.23
N ASN A 518 -20.17 3.04 -43.92
CA ASN A 518 -19.52 4.20 -44.54
C ASN A 518 -18.22 4.65 -43.83
N CYS A 519 -17.74 3.92 -42.82
CA CYS A 519 -16.51 4.23 -42.09
C CYS A 519 -15.29 4.05 -43.01
N LEU A 520 -14.44 5.08 -43.10
CA LEU A 520 -13.22 5.03 -43.92
C LEU A 520 -12.25 3.92 -43.45
N THR A 521 -12.19 3.65 -42.17
CA THR A 521 -11.39 2.54 -41.63
C THR A 521 -11.95 1.19 -42.07
N ALA A 522 -13.28 1.02 -42.07
CA ALA A 522 -13.93 -0.19 -42.54
C ALA A 522 -13.69 -0.40 -44.04
N ILE A 523 -13.84 0.66 -44.86
CA ILE A 523 -13.59 0.61 -46.29
C ILE A 523 -12.14 0.19 -46.59
N ARG A 524 -11.16 0.79 -45.88
CA ARG A 524 -9.74 0.42 -46.01
C ARG A 524 -9.46 -1.02 -45.58
N GLN A 525 -10.07 -1.47 -44.49
CA GLN A 525 -9.88 -2.82 -43.96
C GLN A 525 -10.54 -3.85 -44.90
N ALA A 526 -11.74 -3.58 -45.41
CA ALA A 526 -12.42 -4.42 -46.36
C ALA A 526 -11.61 -4.60 -47.65
N SER A 527 -10.94 -3.55 -48.12
CA SER A 527 -10.10 -3.63 -49.32
C SER A 527 -8.81 -4.43 -49.16
N LYS A 528 -8.30 -4.57 -47.91
CA LYS A 528 -7.04 -5.27 -47.61
C LYS A 528 -7.26 -6.69 -47.08
N GLN A 529 -8.35 -6.91 -46.33
CA GLN A 529 -8.61 -8.13 -45.55
C GLN A 529 -10.09 -8.53 -45.64
N GLY A 530 -10.61 -8.61 -46.86
CA GLY A 530 -12.04 -8.90 -47.12
C GLY A 530 -12.54 -10.23 -46.51
N GLU A 531 -11.66 -11.18 -46.30
CA GLU A 531 -11.96 -12.47 -45.65
C GLU A 531 -12.25 -12.37 -44.14
N THR A 532 -11.92 -11.26 -43.50
CA THR A 532 -12.23 -11.03 -42.06
C THR A 532 -13.62 -10.43 -41.84
N ILE A 533 -14.35 -10.13 -42.90
CA ILE A 533 -15.68 -9.51 -42.85
C ILE A 533 -16.71 -10.51 -42.32
N VAL A 534 -17.49 -10.09 -41.33
CA VAL A 534 -18.57 -10.88 -40.72
C VAL A 534 -19.86 -10.06 -40.77
N ALA A 535 -20.94 -10.70 -41.20
CA ALA A 535 -22.27 -10.11 -41.09
C ALA A 535 -22.70 -10.09 -39.61
N VAL A 536 -23.05 -8.93 -39.11
CA VAL A 536 -23.45 -8.74 -37.71
C VAL A 536 -24.76 -7.95 -37.68
N ASP A 537 -25.68 -8.39 -36.84
CA ASP A 537 -26.92 -7.69 -36.53
C ASP A 537 -26.73 -7.03 -35.15
N PHE A 538 -26.50 -5.71 -35.14
CA PHE A 538 -26.28 -4.94 -33.93
C PHE A 538 -27.61 -4.44 -33.36
N LYS A 539 -28.28 -5.31 -32.58
CA LYS A 539 -29.62 -5.07 -32.01
C LYS A 539 -29.58 -4.16 -30.78
N GLU A 540 -30.70 -3.48 -30.60
CA GLU A 540 -30.97 -2.70 -29.38
C GLU A 540 -30.98 -3.60 -28.16
N ASN A 541 -30.36 -3.09 -27.06
CA ASN A 541 -30.38 -3.71 -25.77
C ASN A 541 -30.49 -2.59 -24.72
N GLU A 542 -31.59 -2.54 -23.99
CA GLU A 542 -31.88 -1.53 -22.98
C GLU A 542 -30.87 -1.48 -21.82
N GLN A 543 -30.00 -2.49 -21.72
CA GLN A 543 -28.98 -2.55 -20.67
C GLN A 543 -27.71 -1.74 -20.99
N PHE A 544 -27.56 -1.26 -22.24
CA PHE A 544 -26.37 -0.52 -22.64
C PHE A 544 -26.74 0.90 -23.10
N LEU A 545 -26.05 1.88 -22.53
CA LEU A 545 -26.06 3.28 -22.93
C LEU A 545 -24.82 3.61 -23.74
N PHE A 546 -24.98 4.41 -24.74
CA PHE A 546 -23.92 4.77 -25.68
C PHE A 546 -23.75 6.28 -25.74
N PRO A 547 -22.55 6.82 -25.46
CA PRO A 547 -22.32 8.25 -25.54
C PRO A 547 -22.39 8.72 -26.99
N VAL A 548 -23.07 9.85 -27.17
CA VAL A 548 -23.23 10.53 -28.44
C VAL A 548 -23.02 12.03 -28.29
N ARG A 549 -22.57 12.68 -29.35
CA ARG A 549 -22.47 14.13 -29.46
C ARG A 549 -23.29 14.63 -30.63
N ILE A 550 -24.09 15.64 -30.41
CA ILE A 550 -24.75 16.38 -31.44
C ILE A 550 -24.26 17.84 -31.50
N CYS A 551 -24.24 18.40 -32.70
CA CYS A 551 -24.01 19.83 -32.91
C CYS A 551 -25.30 20.43 -33.43
N ILE A 552 -25.75 21.52 -32.79
CA ILE A 552 -26.96 22.26 -33.09
C ILE A 552 -26.54 23.64 -33.59
N ARG A 553 -26.96 24.03 -34.77
CA ARG A 553 -26.76 25.36 -35.33
C ARG A 553 -28.09 26.06 -35.54
N GLY A 554 -28.11 27.36 -35.26
CA GLY A 554 -29.32 28.15 -35.44
C GLY A 554 -29.11 29.63 -35.20
N ILE A 555 -30.20 30.39 -35.25
CA ILE A 555 -30.19 31.83 -34.98
C ILE A 555 -30.47 32.04 -33.51
N ASP A 556 -29.56 32.73 -32.81
CA ASP A 556 -29.67 32.97 -31.39
C ASP A 556 -30.92 33.79 -31.04
N ARG A 557 -31.62 33.40 -30.01
CA ARG A 557 -32.76 34.06 -29.44
C ARG A 557 -32.88 33.84 -27.91
N HIS A 558 -33.63 34.68 -27.28
CA HIS A 558 -33.94 34.48 -25.87
C HIS A 558 -34.55 33.11 -25.62
N HIS A 559 -34.03 32.39 -24.62
CA HIS A 559 -34.46 31.04 -24.20
C HIS A 559 -34.17 29.87 -25.16
N LEU A 560 -33.40 30.06 -26.25
CA LEU A 560 -33.09 28.97 -27.18
C LEU A 560 -32.40 27.80 -26.48
N LEU A 561 -31.38 28.09 -25.69
CA LEU A 561 -30.64 27.07 -24.92
C LEU A 561 -31.52 26.34 -23.91
N ARG A 562 -32.40 27.06 -23.21
CA ARG A 562 -33.39 26.48 -22.29
C ARG A 562 -34.31 25.48 -23.04
N ASP A 563 -34.80 25.88 -24.20
CA ASP A 563 -35.72 25.05 -24.97
C ASP A 563 -35.03 23.80 -25.49
N VAL A 564 -33.77 23.87 -25.88
CA VAL A 564 -32.93 22.72 -26.27
C VAL A 564 -32.72 21.77 -25.10
N VAL A 565 -32.32 22.31 -23.93
CA VAL A 565 -32.09 21.50 -22.74
C VAL A 565 -33.39 20.81 -22.29
N ALA A 566 -34.52 21.54 -22.22
CA ALA A 566 -35.81 20.99 -21.86
C ALA A 566 -36.28 19.89 -22.84
N CYS A 567 -36.02 20.07 -24.15
CA CYS A 567 -36.33 19.05 -25.14
C CYS A 567 -35.60 17.74 -24.91
N ILE A 568 -34.31 17.80 -24.49
CA ILE A 568 -33.49 16.61 -24.23
C ILE A 568 -33.84 15.99 -22.87
N THR A 569 -33.93 16.81 -21.82
CA THR A 569 -34.06 16.30 -20.45
C THR A 569 -35.49 16.02 -20.01
N GLU A 570 -36.43 16.92 -20.36
CA GLU A 570 -37.82 16.78 -19.88
C GLU A 570 -38.72 15.99 -20.85
N GLN A 571 -38.53 16.16 -22.17
CA GLN A 571 -39.37 15.49 -23.15
C GLN A 571 -38.89 14.09 -23.52
N GLN A 572 -37.57 13.86 -23.43
CA GLN A 572 -36.96 12.59 -23.83
C GLN A 572 -36.31 11.83 -22.69
N ASN A 573 -36.27 12.41 -21.49
CA ASN A 573 -35.67 11.83 -20.29
C ASN A 573 -34.21 11.39 -20.46
N LEU A 574 -33.45 12.14 -21.29
CA LEU A 574 -32.03 11.89 -21.54
C LEU A 574 -31.16 12.77 -20.65
N SER A 575 -30.08 12.23 -20.11
CA SER A 575 -29.16 12.95 -19.22
C SER A 575 -28.03 13.60 -20.02
N ILE A 576 -27.88 14.93 -19.90
CA ILE A 576 -26.80 15.69 -20.54
C ILE A 576 -25.53 15.59 -19.71
N SER A 577 -24.45 15.07 -20.28
CA SER A 577 -23.14 14.96 -19.64
C SER A 577 -22.25 16.19 -19.88
N LYS A 578 -22.36 16.83 -21.05
CA LYS A 578 -21.60 18.04 -21.39
C LYS A 578 -22.39 18.92 -22.33
N LEU A 579 -22.28 20.24 -22.12
CA LEU A 579 -22.89 21.23 -23.00
C LEU A 579 -21.89 22.37 -23.24
N HIS A 580 -21.67 22.71 -24.49
CA HIS A 580 -20.82 23.83 -24.89
C HIS A 580 -21.53 24.66 -25.96
N THR A 581 -21.66 25.96 -25.72
CA THR A 581 -22.35 26.89 -26.61
C THR A 581 -21.45 28.05 -26.95
N VAL A 582 -21.37 28.38 -28.22
CA VAL A 582 -20.69 29.56 -28.75
C VAL A 582 -21.68 30.34 -29.60
N THR A 583 -21.76 31.65 -29.38
CA THR A 583 -22.56 32.54 -30.19
C THR A 583 -21.66 33.59 -30.85
N GLN A 584 -21.70 33.68 -32.20
CA GLN A 584 -20.99 34.66 -32.97
C GLN A 584 -21.93 35.23 -34.03
N ASP A 585 -22.05 36.58 -34.12
CA ASP A 585 -22.85 37.29 -35.12
C ASP A 585 -24.33 36.79 -35.21
N ARG A 586 -24.94 36.53 -34.04
CA ARG A 586 -26.27 35.94 -33.88
C ARG A 586 -26.42 34.47 -34.37
N ILE A 587 -25.37 33.83 -34.79
CA ILE A 587 -25.37 32.41 -35.07
C ILE A 587 -24.90 31.71 -33.80
N VAL A 588 -25.70 30.76 -33.33
CA VAL A 588 -25.35 29.92 -32.17
C VAL A 588 -24.97 28.54 -32.68
N GLU A 589 -23.86 28.04 -32.14
CA GLU A 589 -23.44 26.65 -32.26
C GLU A 589 -23.37 26.04 -30.87
N THR A 590 -24.18 25.00 -30.65
CA THR A 590 -24.26 24.30 -29.37
C THR A 590 -23.91 22.83 -29.57
N THR A 591 -22.87 22.35 -28.90
CA THR A 591 -22.55 20.92 -28.83
C THR A 591 -23.09 20.34 -27.53
N VAL A 592 -23.77 19.20 -27.61
CA VAL A 592 -24.37 18.52 -26.48
C VAL A 592 -23.93 17.04 -26.48
N ASP A 593 -23.37 16.60 -25.38
CA ASP A 593 -23.02 15.20 -25.12
C ASP A 593 -24.07 14.59 -24.20
N PHE A 594 -24.63 13.46 -24.58
CA PHE A 594 -25.59 12.69 -23.81
C PHE A 594 -25.51 11.21 -24.21
N GLU A 595 -26.28 10.34 -23.53
CA GLU A 595 -26.26 8.90 -23.77
C GLU A 595 -27.59 8.42 -24.33
N VAL A 596 -27.54 7.44 -25.25
CA VAL A 596 -28.70 6.82 -25.89
C VAL A 596 -28.55 5.31 -25.94
N HIS A 597 -29.68 4.57 -26.05
CA HIS A 597 -29.68 3.11 -26.22
C HIS A 597 -29.52 2.69 -27.69
N SER A 598 -29.96 3.53 -28.64
CA SER A 598 -29.99 3.18 -30.06
C SER A 598 -29.87 4.39 -30.99
N SER A 599 -29.66 4.10 -32.28
CA SER A 599 -29.72 5.11 -33.32
C SER A 599 -31.13 5.70 -33.52
N ASN A 600 -32.18 4.93 -33.24
CA ASN A 600 -33.57 5.40 -33.30
C ASN A 600 -33.86 6.46 -32.25
N GLU A 601 -33.41 6.22 -31.01
CA GLU A 601 -33.55 7.18 -29.89
C GLU A 601 -32.79 8.48 -30.19
N LEU A 602 -31.55 8.37 -30.72
CA LEU A 602 -30.81 9.53 -31.18
C LEU A 602 -31.52 10.30 -32.31
N GLN A 603 -32.11 9.59 -33.28
CA GLN A 603 -32.81 10.22 -34.38
C GLN A 603 -34.06 10.97 -33.91
N GLN A 604 -34.82 10.39 -32.96
CA GLN A 604 -35.95 11.06 -32.31
C GLN A 604 -35.51 12.35 -31.58
N ALA A 605 -34.35 12.29 -30.90
CA ALA A 605 -33.78 13.46 -30.23
C ALA A 605 -33.45 14.56 -31.26
N ILE A 606 -32.78 14.21 -32.35
CA ILE A 606 -32.42 15.14 -33.41
C ILE A 606 -33.70 15.75 -34.03
N ASP A 607 -34.71 14.95 -34.34
CA ASP A 607 -35.94 15.42 -34.98
C ASP A 607 -36.76 16.34 -34.06
N ASN A 608 -36.80 16.07 -32.75
CA ASN A 608 -37.48 16.94 -31.82
C ASN A 608 -36.75 18.27 -31.62
N ILE A 609 -35.42 18.28 -31.56
CA ILE A 609 -34.62 19.50 -31.47
C ILE A 609 -34.77 20.35 -32.75
N ARG A 610 -34.82 19.76 -33.95
CA ARG A 610 -35.06 20.46 -35.24
C ARG A 610 -36.40 21.21 -35.29
N ARG A 611 -37.41 20.79 -34.50
CA ARG A 611 -38.70 21.47 -34.43
C ARG A 611 -38.65 22.74 -33.55
N ILE A 612 -37.58 22.96 -32.80
CA ILE A 612 -37.42 24.15 -32.00
C ILE A 612 -37.21 25.37 -32.93
N LYS A 613 -38.02 26.41 -32.73
CA LYS A 613 -37.94 27.63 -33.52
C LYS A 613 -36.53 28.22 -33.51
N ASN A 614 -36.01 28.58 -34.68
CA ASN A 614 -34.67 29.15 -34.92
C ASN A 614 -33.52 28.11 -34.85
N VAL A 615 -33.78 26.84 -34.78
CA VAL A 615 -32.80 25.78 -35.03
C VAL A 615 -32.84 25.47 -36.55
N ASP A 616 -31.70 25.58 -37.21
CA ASP A 616 -31.57 25.31 -38.65
C ASP A 616 -31.01 23.93 -38.94
N GLU A 617 -30.00 23.53 -38.18
CA GLU A 617 -29.29 22.27 -38.38
C GLU A 617 -29.03 21.55 -37.07
N VAL A 618 -29.26 20.25 -37.05
CA VAL A 618 -28.86 19.34 -35.96
C VAL A 618 -28.18 18.15 -36.59
N ALA A 619 -26.93 17.91 -36.24
CA ALA A 619 -26.14 16.81 -36.79
C ALA A 619 -25.43 16.04 -35.71
N ARG A 620 -25.31 14.72 -35.84
CA ARG A 620 -24.42 13.90 -35.03
C ARG A 620 -22.97 14.20 -35.42
N VAL A 621 -22.12 14.45 -34.45
CA VAL A 621 -20.68 14.68 -34.64
C VAL A 621 -19.88 13.65 -33.86
N ASP A 622 -18.66 13.41 -34.30
CA ASP A 622 -17.77 12.45 -33.61
C ASP A 622 -17.33 12.99 -32.27
N ILE A 623 -17.17 12.10 -31.29
CA ILE A 623 -16.62 12.40 -29.97
C ILE A 623 -15.10 12.28 -30.10
N GLU A 624 -14.40 13.41 -29.99
CA GLU A 624 -12.95 13.42 -29.95
C GLU A 624 -12.41 12.85 -28.64
#